data_c5382374bc13af4741a73ad124333ed4
#
_entry.id   c5382374bc13af4741a73ad124333ed4
#
_cell.length_a   1.000
_cell.length_b   1.000
_cell.length_c   1.000
_cell.angle_alpha   90.00
_cell.angle_beta   90.00
_cell.angle_gamma   90.00
#
_symmetry.space_group_name_H-M   'P 1'
#
loop_
_entity.id
_entity.type
_entity.pdbx_description
1 polymer ?
#
loop_
_entity_poly.entity_id
_entity_poly.type
_entity_poly.pdbx_seq_one_letter_code
_entity_poly.pdbx_strand_id
1 'polypeptide(L)'
;MKALNLKSMSWIMALAMMFIVSFTGCSDDDGENTPGEKIEFPTLQEATCNADGTITISFKATVDWKLTSNAGWCKFVDGEFTQSSITGKAGEQTITAKISGDGQNYSDDNVAEITLTLGEKEQVIYKITRPKKVFNGLTIKDENGNVYNTENPIIIKGSGYEKIDVVYTTILTESEFEVGISTSENPDWIKVENKGEGKFNLTFNNDNTEGIDPKYSISTEKGHKLVFGVQTTNEGLINVSVPVAYEGLKENVLLFKPEYINALTVNPEGTVFTETSSGSMEGTEGVKYENQLSSTITVRDDKFHVLKITEIKTPAMGTYFYTYDVTQEPDWVTIVEEGTKLTLTVAALPEGAELRGAAILVIPEVIWNKIKDTDLQATLFTRDSDNGTPMDYLNDEYTDYIWTHFTQEPKNEEIEIILKGFYTNKEITDWTTVKEEDLIPFDNNDQTISISEYPGQMASIAWNASFSKSLLEDNKSVCIQTNSIPAGHDFGVMYNPLEGEIQITNKTIDGKEYMVLTGYPSSMSFDQIMAGIGNFDTMDFAIELNIGMY
;
A
#
# COMPACT_ATOMS: atom_id res chain seq x y z
N MET A 1 -10.21 -14.60 -11.90
CA MET A 1 -11.65 -14.57 -11.57
C MET A 1 -12.28 -13.43 -12.36
N LYS A 2 -13.33 -13.69 -13.12
CA LYS A 2 -13.98 -12.65 -13.92
C LYS A 2 -14.83 -11.80 -12.98
N ALA A 3 -14.55 -10.51 -12.89
CA ALA A 3 -15.44 -9.57 -12.21
C ALA A 3 -16.78 -9.56 -12.95
N LEU A 4 -17.85 -9.86 -12.26
CA LEU A 4 -19.21 -9.72 -12.80
C LEU A 4 -19.49 -8.22 -13.01
N ASN A 5 -19.70 -7.87 -14.27
CA ASN A 5 -20.15 -6.56 -14.65
C ASN A 5 -21.64 -6.44 -14.30
N LEU A 6 -21.94 -5.89 -13.14
CA LEU A 6 -23.31 -5.62 -12.66
C LEU A 6 -24.01 -4.49 -13.46
N LYS A 7 -23.72 -4.36 -14.75
CA LYS A 7 -24.37 -3.36 -15.63
C LYS A 7 -25.84 -3.63 -16.00
N SER A 8 -26.46 -4.68 -15.45
CA SER A 8 -27.85 -5.04 -15.82
C SER A 8 -28.89 -4.93 -14.70
N MET A 9 -28.58 -4.37 -13.53
CA MET A 9 -29.58 -4.24 -12.45
C MET A 9 -30.02 -2.79 -12.14
N SER A 10 -29.92 -1.90 -13.11
CA SER A 10 -30.37 -0.51 -12.95
C SER A 10 -31.73 -0.24 -13.56
N TRP A 11 -32.72 -1.10 -13.33
CA TRP A 11 -34.10 -0.83 -13.80
C TRP A 11 -35.14 -1.54 -12.96
N ILE A 12 -35.28 -1.26 -11.69
CA ILE A 12 -36.52 -1.43 -10.91
C ILE A 12 -36.37 -0.61 -9.61
N MET A 13 -36.44 0.68 -9.71
CA MET A 13 -36.80 1.57 -8.58
C MET A 13 -37.39 2.87 -9.14
N ALA A 14 -38.59 2.78 -9.67
CA ALA A 14 -39.43 3.94 -9.89
C ALA A 14 -40.84 3.44 -10.12
N LEU A 15 -41.64 3.36 -9.10
CA LEU A 15 -43.08 3.70 -9.09
C LEU A 15 -43.69 3.35 -7.72
N ALA A 16 -43.51 4.24 -6.77
CA ALA A 16 -44.48 4.40 -5.68
C ALA A 16 -44.75 5.91 -5.58
N MET A 17 -45.42 6.44 -6.59
CA MET A 17 -46.06 7.76 -6.49
C MET A 17 -47.45 7.60 -5.92
N MET A 18 -47.66 8.25 -4.81
CA MET A 18 -48.92 8.56 -4.16
C MET A 18 -49.99 8.96 -5.18
N PHE A 19 -51.11 8.26 -5.14
CA PHE A 19 -52.37 8.87 -5.53
C PHE A 19 -53.25 9.06 -4.29
N ILE A 20 -53.10 10.25 -3.68
CA ILE A 20 -54.14 10.77 -2.82
C ILE A 20 -55.20 11.34 -3.76
N VAL A 21 -56.27 10.60 -4.00
CA VAL A 21 -57.46 11.14 -4.61
C VAL A 21 -58.48 11.41 -3.49
N SER A 22 -58.55 12.65 -3.08
CA SER A 22 -59.65 13.17 -2.30
C SER A 22 -60.90 13.28 -3.20
N PHE A 23 -61.83 12.39 -3.04
CA PHE A 23 -63.16 12.59 -3.60
C PHE A 23 -64.03 13.32 -2.57
N THR A 24 -64.17 14.62 -2.78
CA THR A 24 -65.33 15.37 -2.30
C THR A 24 -66.38 15.32 -3.40
N GLY A 25 -67.37 14.51 -3.21
CA GLY A 25 -68.55 14.47 -4.09
C GLY A 25 -69.78 14.83 -3.27
N CYS A 26 -70.18 16.09 -3.34
CA CYS A 26 -71.57 16.45 -3.09
C CYS A 26 -72.39 16.10 -4.34
N SER A 27 -73.48 15.40 -4.16
CA SER A 27 -74.55 15.35 -5.13
C SER A 27 -75.85 15.28 -4.32
N ASP A 28 -76.56 16.37 -4.35
CA ASP A 28 -78.01 16.41 -4.08
C ASP A 28 -78.74 15.67 -5.21
N ASP A 29 -79.57 14.71 -4.86
CA ASP A 29 -80.75 14.42 -5.66
C ASP A 29 -81.81 13.75 -4.76
N ASP A 30 -82.97 14.38 -4.75
CA ASP A 30 -84.21 13.97 -4.07
C ASP A 30 -84.81 12.76 -4.68
N GLY A 31 -85.08 11.70 -3.94
CA GLY A 31 -85.84 10.54 -4.47
C GLY A 31 -86.06 9.43 -3.47
N GLU A 32 -87.22 9.49 -2.81
CA GLU A 32 -87.99 8.42 -2.13
C GLU A 32 -87.28 7.56 -1.02
N ASN A 33 -87.77 7.74 0.18
CA ASN A 33 -87.55 6.96 1.39
C ASN A 33 -87.82 5.47 1.19
N THR A 34 -86.76 4.71 1.14
CA THR A 34 -86.65 3.43 1.84
C THR A 34 -85.45 3.58 2.83
N PRO A 35 -85.56 3.15 4.12
CA PRO A 35 -84.43 3.22 5.01
C PRO A 35 -83.41 2.20 4.53
N GLY A 36 -82.59 2.60 3.54
CA GLY A 36 -81.42 1.85 3.16
C GLY A 36 -80.46 1.87 4.36
N GLU A 37 -80.12 0.72 4.86
CA GLU A 37 -79.09 0.58 5.88
C GLU A 37 -77.83 1.31 5.44
N LYS A 38 -77.41 2.30 6.21
CA LYS A 38 -76.23 3.12 5.89
C LYS A 38 -75.01 2.21 6.01
N ILE A 39 -74.42 1.89 4.84
CA ILE A 39 -73.21 1.08 4.75
C ILE A 39 -72.03 1.96 5.14
N GLU A 40 -71.38 1.65 6.28
CA GLU A 40 -70.19 2.32 6.77
C GLU A 40 -69.06 1.33 6.84
N PHE A 41 -67.90 1.69 6.26
CA PHE A 41 -66.69 0.91 6.31
C PHE A 41 -65.80 1.41 7.46
N PRO A 42 -65.06 0.50 8.13
CA PRO A 42 -64.03 0.91 9.07
C PRO A 42 -62.90 1.62 8.37
N THR A 43 -62.18 2.47 9.08
CA THR A 43 -60.94 3.10 8.61
C THR A 43 -59.91 2.03 8.32
N LEU A 44 -59.10 2.25 7.27
CA LEU A 44 -57.99 1.40 6.91
C LEU A 44 -57.01 1.27 8.10
N GLN A 45 -56.65 0.03 8.44
CA GLN A 45 -55.65 -0.29 9.42
C GLN A 45 -54.43 -0.94 8.76
N GLU A 46 -53.25 -0.72 9.33
CA GLU A 46 -52.01 -1.33 8.86
C GLU A 46 -51.35 -2.08 10.03
N ALA A 47 -50.78 -3.24 9.73
CA ALA A 47 -50.10 -4.05 10.72
C ALA A 47 -48.98 -4.86 10.09
N THR A 48 -47.96 -5.17 10.90
CA THR A 48 -46.87 -6.08 10.51
C THR A 48 -47.02 -7.38 11.28
N CYS A 49 -46.92 -8.51 10.59
CA CYS A 49 -46.99 -9.83 11.21
C CYS A 49 -46.00 -10.79 10.56
N ASN A 50 -45.15 -11.41 11.36
CA ASN A 50 -44.18 -12.40 10.89
C ASN A 50 -44.89 -13.68 10.40
N ALA A 51 -44.14 -14.46 9.57
CA ALA A 51 -44.57 -15.79 9.18
C ALA A 51 -44.89 -16.64 10.43
N ASP A 52 -45.87 -17.52 10.28
CA ASP A 52 -46.43 -18.39 11.33
C ASP A 52 -47.15 -17.64 12.49
N GLY A 53 -47.25 -16.31 12.40
CA GLY A 53 -48.04 -15.50 13.31
C GLY A 53 -49.51 -15.46 12.96
N THR A 54 -50.28 -14.81 13.81
CA THR A 54 -51.70 -14.52 13.62
C THR A 54 -51.97 -13.04 13.87
N ILE A 55 -53.00 -12.53 13.19
CA ILE A 55 -53.48 -11.16 13.40
C ILE A 55 -54.98 -11.17 13.58
N THR A 56 -55.48 -10.32 14.44
CA THR A 56 -56.92 -10.17 14.68
C THR A 56 -57.46 -8.96 13.93
N ILE A 57 -58.49 -9.17 13.12
CA ILE A 57 -59.15 -8.14 12.35
C ILE A 57 -60.53 -7.95 12.96
N SER A 58 -60.80 -6.76 13.49
CA SER A 58 -62.07 -6.41 14.15
C SER A 58 -62.80 -5.33 13.34
N PHE A 59 -64.07 -5.52 13.06
CA PHE A 59 -64.88 -4.53 12.37
C PHE A 59 -66.37 -4.71 12.75
N LYS A 60 -67.15 -3.69 12.48
CA LYS A 60 -68.60 -3.75 12.60
C LYS A 60 -69.23 -3.76 11.23
N ALA A 61 -70.11 -4.72 10.98
CA ALA A 61 -70.89 -4.82 9.75
C ALA A 61 -72.36 -4.52 10.00
N THR A 62 -72.96 -3.69 9.17
CA THR A 62 -74.39 -3.35 9.29
C THR A 62 -75.27 -4.29 8.48
N VAL A 63 -74.71 -5.02 7.53
CA VAL A 63 -75.33 -6.01 6.65
C VAL A 63 -74.48 -7.29 6.62
N ASP A 64 -74.99 -8.31 5.94
CA ASP A 64 -74.18 -9.51 5.65
C ASP A 64 -72.91 -9.12 4.91
N TRP A 65 -71.81 -9.74 5.30
CA TRP A 65 -70.51 -9.35 4.87
C TRP A 65 -69.70 -10.50 4.28
N LYS A 66 -68.71 -10.14 3.48
CA LYS A 66 -67.65 -11.02 2.99
C LYS A 66 -66.31 -10.35 3.20
N LEU A 67 -65.35 -11.11 3.72
CA LEU A 67 -63.95 -10.67 3.87
C LEU A 67 -63.10 -11.49 2.92
N THR A 68 -62.20 -10.83 2.18
CA THR A 68 -61.35 -11.47 1.16
C THR A 68 -59.90 -10.99 1.35
N SER A 69 -58.95 -11.91 1.35
CA SER A 69 -57.51 -11.63 1.27
C SER A 69 -57.04 -11.82 -0.16
N ASN A 70 -56.30 -10.87 -0.69
CA ASN A 70 -55.65 -10.95 -2.01
C ASN A 70 -54.38 -11.80 -2.03
N ALA A 71 -53.91 -12.26 -0.84
CA ALA A 71 -52.65 -12.99 -0.65
C ALA A 71 -52.88 -14.42 -0.17
N GLY A 72 -52.38 -15.39 -0.92
CA GLY A 72 -52.49 -16.82 -0.56
C GLY A 72 -51.83 -17.24 0.76
N TRP A 73 -50.88 -16.41 1.24
CA TRP A 73 -50.15 -16.60 2.46
C TRP A 73 -50.87 -15.98 3.70
N CYS A 74 -51.87 -15.17 3.49
CA CYS A 74 -52.70 -14.56 4.52
C CYS A 74 -54.12 -15.11 4.40
N LYS A 75 -54.51 -16.01 5.30
CA LYS A 75 -55.80 -16.71 5.24
C LYS A 75 -56.55 -16.59 6.57
N PHE A 76 -57.85 -16.47 6.49
CA PHE A 76 -58.75 -16.42 7.68
C PHE A 76 -58.91 -17.80 8.28
N VAL A 77 -58.94 -17.86 9.58
CA VAL A 77 -59.21 -19.09 10.35
C VAL A 77 -60.72 -19.29 10.47
N ASP A 78 -61.18 -20.45 10.02
CA ASP A 78 -62.57 -20.88 10.09
C ASP A 78 -62.62 -22.31 10.66
N GLY A 79 -62.79 -22.41 11.95
CA GLY A 79 -62.70 -23.68 12.67
C GLY A 79 -61.30 -24.29 12.57
N GLU A 80 -61.20 -25.49 12.02
CA GLU A 80 -59.93 -26.19 11.78
C GLU A 80 -59.28 -25.85 10.43
N PHE A 81 -59.95 -25.05 9.58
CA PHE A 81 -59.52 -24.73 8.24
C PHE A 81 -59.06 -23.27 8.12
N THR A 82 -58.36 -22.98 7.04
CA THR A 82 -58.00 -21.60 6.65
C THR A 82 -58.51 -21.32 5.25
N GLN A 83 -59.07 -20.13 5.03
CA GLN A 83 -59.71 -19.74 3.78
C GLN A 83 -59.27 -18.34 3.34
N SER A 84 -59.18 -18.09 2.03
CA SER A 84 -58.87 -16.76 1.51
C SER A 84 -60.09 -15.82 1.53
N SER A 85 -61.28 -16.37 1.79
CA SER A 85 -62.50 -15.60 1.88
C SER A 85 -63.43 -16.25 2.88
N ILE A 86 -64.09 -15.46 3.73
CA ILE A 86 -65.10 -15.88 4.70
C ILE A 86 -66.28 -14.90 4.64
N THR A 87 -67.43 -15.38 5.07
CA THR A 87 -68.68 -14.59 5.11
C THR A 87 -69.27 -14.65 6.49
N GLY A 88 -70.12 -13.67 6.80
CA GLY A 88 -70.85 -13.66 8.07
C GLY A 88 -72.07 -12.73 8.05
N LYS A 89 -72.74 -12.67 9.20
CA LYS A 89 -73.93 -11.85 9.41
C LYS A 89 -73.55 -10.50 10.01
N ALA A 90 -74.43 -9.51 9.85
CA ALA A 90 -74.30 -8.20 10.49
C ALA A 90 -73.98 -8.32 11.99
N GLY A 91 -73.23 -7.34 12.52
CA GLY A 91 -72.79 -7.27 13.92
C GLY A 91 -71.30 -6.93 14.07
N GLU A 92 -70.86 -6.93 15.34
CA GLU A 92 -69.44 -6.83 15.65
C GLU A 92 -68.74 -8.14 15.30
N GLN A 93 -67.63 -8.03 14.60
CA GLN A 93 -66.86 -9.16 14.09
C GLN A 93 -65.45 -9.14 14.62
N THR A 94 -64.90 -10.31 14.90
CA THR A 94 -63.50 -10.51 15.28
C THR A 94 -62.99 -11.75 14.55
N ILE A 95 -62.16 -11.56 13.59
CA ILE A 95 -61.68 -12.59 12.66
C ILE A 95 -60.18 -12.75 12.87
N THR A 96 -59.69 -13.97 12.97
CA THR A 96 -58.26 -14.26 13.02
C THR A 96 -57.74 -14.59 11.63
N ALA A 97 -56.72 -13.87 11.16
CA ALA A 97 -55.96 -14.22 9.98
C ALA A 97 -54.64 -14.91 10.40
N LYS A 98 -54.32 -16.02 9.76
CA LYS A 98 -53.08 -16.76 9.89
C LYS A 98 -52.15 -16.40 8.77
N ILE A 99 -50.88 -16.11 9.10
CA ILE A 99 -49.84 -15.74 8.15
C ILE A 99 -48.95 -16.97 7.96
N SER A 100 -48.87 -17.49 6.74
CA SER A 100 -47.95 -18.59 6.45
C SER A 100 -46.61 -18.10 5.92
N GLY A 101 -45.56 -18.93 6.03
CA GLY A 101 -44.25 -18.70 5.46
C GLY A 101 -44.16 -18.99 3.95
N ASP A 102 -45.28 -19.50 3.35
CA ASP A 102 -45.27 -19.89 1.92
C ASP A 102 -45.00 -18.70 1.00
N GLY A 103 -44.03 -18.86 0.09
CA GLY A 103 -43.65 -17.82 -0.85
C GLY A 103 -43.00 -16.59 -0.24
N GLN A 104 -42.56 -16.65 1.04
CA GLN A 104 -41.75 -15.60 1.61
C GLN A 104 -40.33 -15.65 1.03
N ASN A 105 -39.85 -14.52 0.56
CA ASN A 105 -38.51 -14.39 -0.04
C ASN A 105 -37.59 -13.52 0.81
N TYR A 106 -36.32 -13.38 0.37
CA TYR A 106 -35.32 -12.56 1.04
C TYR A 106 -35.21 -11.14 0.46
N SER A 107 -35.90 -10.86 -0.65
CA SER A 107 -35.77 -9.58 -1.35
C SER A 107 -36.69 -8.51 -0.80
N ASP A 108 -37.98 -8.86 -0.66
CA ASP A 108 -39.04 -7.88 -0.44
C ASP A 108 -39.99 -8.28 0.66
N ASP A 109 -40.53 -7.30 1.34
CA ASP A 109 -41.67 -7.47 2.21
C ASP A 109 -42.92 -7.74 1.33
N ASN A 110 -43.79 -8.59 1.82
CA ASN A 110 -45.05 -8.91 1.12
C ASN A 110 -46.21 -8.20 1.80
N VAL A 111 -47.12 -7.64 1.04
CA VAL A 111 -48.31 -6.97 1.57
C VAL A 111 -49.57 -7.70 1.12
N ALA A 112 -50.41 -8.04 2.11
CA ALA A 112 -51.74 -8.54 1.88
C ALA A 112 -52.76 -7.42 2.10
N GLU A 113 -53.70 -7.26 1.19
CA GLU A 113 -54.85 -6.38 1.37
C GLU A 113 -56.08 -7.20 1.69
N ILE A 114 -56.75 -6.80 2.74
CA ILE A 114 -57.99 -7.43 3.22
C ILE A 114 -59.15 -6.53 2.83
N THR A 115 -59.97 -7.02 1.95
CA THR A 115 -61.13 -6.32 1.42
C THR A 115 -62.40 -6.78 2.13
N LEU A 116 -63.15 -5.84 2.67
CA LEU A 116 -64.49 -6.06 3.23
C LEU A 116 -65.53 -5.68 2.18
N THR A 117 -66.44 -6.61 1.90
CA THR A 117 -67.60 -6.38 1.04
C THR A 117 -68.86 -6.32 1.92
N LEU A 118 -69.64 -5.25 1.78
CA LEU A 118 -70.90 -5.01 2.45
C LEU A 118 -71.97 -4.75 1.39
N GLY A 119 -72.85 -5.72 1.16
CA GLY A 119 -73.79 -5.65 0.02
C GLY A 119 -73.04 -5.62 -1.30
N GLU A 120 -73.25 -4.57 -2.09
CA GLU A 120 -72.58 -4.38 -3.42
C GLU A 120 -71.33 -3.51 -3.33
N LYS A 121 -70.96 -2.98 -2.18
CA LYS A 121 -69.80 -2.11 -1.97
C LYS A 121 -68.64 -2.87 -1.34
N GLU A 122 -67.45 -2.51 -1.73
CA GLU A 122 -66.22 -3.09 -1.16
C GLU A 122 -65.19 -2.04 -0.84
N GLN A 123 -64.38 -2.29 0.19
CA GLN A 123 -63.29 -1.44 0.62
C GLN A 123 -62.16 -2.27 1.25
N VAL A 124 -60.90 -1.92 0.99
CA VAL A 124 -59.76 -2.44 1.71
C VAL A 124 -59.76 -1.84 3.13
N ILE A 125 -59.86 -2.69 4.15
CA ILE A 125 -59.92 -2.28 5.54
C ILE A 125 -58.67 -2.62 6.33
N TYR A 126 -57.83 -3.48 5.80
CA TYR A 126 -56.59 -3.89 6.44
C TYR A 126 -55.48 -4.09 5.41
N LYS A 127 -54.27 -3.61 5.75
CA LYS A 127 -53.02 -3.98 5.06
C LYS A 127 -52.11 -4.68 6.05
N ILE A 128 -51.69 -5.89 5.69
CA ILE A 128 -50.84 -6.71 6.52
C ILE A 128 -49.50 -6.88 5.80
N THR A 129 -48.46 -6.33 6.39
CA THR A 129 -47.10 -6.50 5.90
C THR A 129 -46.47 -7.73 6.54
N ARG A 130 -46.06 -8.69 5.71
CA ARG A 130 -45.19 -9.80 6.14
C ARG A 130 -43.76 -9.47 5.75
N PRO A 131 -42.87 -9.26 6.74
CA PRO A 131 -41.45 -8.97 6.45
C PRO A 131 -40.81 -10.08 5.62
N LYS A 132 -39.81 -9.71 4.86
CA LYS A 132 -38.96 -10.66 4.13
C LYS A 132 -38.22 -11.60 5.09
N LYS A 133 -37.74 -12.74 4.59
CA LYS A 133 -36.87 -13.62 5.37
C LYS A 133 -35.54 -12.93 5.69
N VAL A 134 -35.01 -13.23 6.89
CA VAL A 134 -33.66 -12.84 7.26
C VAL A 134 -32.72 -14.01 6.99
N PHE A 135 -31.71 -13.78 6.18
CA PHE A 135 -30.67 -14.77 5.92
C PHE A 135 -29.59 -14.69 6.98
N ASN A 136 -29.51 -15.70 7.83
CA ASN A 136 -28.55 -15.76 8.95
C ASN A 136 -27.36 -16.69 8.66
N GLY A 137 -27.22 -17.14 7.41
CA GLY A 137 -26.14 -18.06 7.00
C GLY A 137 -24.78 -17.39 6.82
N LEU A 138 -24.69 -16.05 6.86
CA LEU A 138 -23.46 -15.28 6.67
C LEU A 138 -23.37 -14.16 7.70
N THR A 139 -22.26 -14.08 8.40
CA THR A 139 -21.95 -13.00 9.35
C THR A 139 -20.63 -12.35 8.95
N ILE A 140 -20.61 -11.02 8.83
CA ILE A 140 -19.46 -10.22 8.44
C ILE A 140 -18.91 -9.52 9.68
N LYS A 141 -17.63 -9.66 9.96
CA LYS A 141 -16.98 -9.18 11.20
C LYS A 141 -15.65 -8.50 10.89
N ASP A 142 -15.13 -7.76 11.86
CA ASP A 142 -13.73 -7.39 11.91
C ASP A 142 -12.87 -8.55 12.49
N GLU A 143 -11.57 -8.36 12.53
CA GLU A 143 -10.64 -9.34 13.12
C GLU A 143 -10.84 -9.57 14.63
N ASN A 144 -11.45 -8.61 15.33
CA ASN A 144 -11.76 -8.70 16.75
C ASN A 144 -13.10 -9.41 17.02
N GLY A 145 -13.85 -9.74 15.97
CA GLY A 145 -15.14 -10.41 16.05
C GLY A 145 -16.34 -9.47 16.17
N ASN A 146 -16.16 -8.15 16.05
CA ASN A 146 -17.27 -7.20 16.01
C ASN A 146 -18.02 -7.32 14.70
N VAL A 147 -19.35 -7.43 14.77
CA VAL A 147 -20.19 -7.64 13.60
C VAL A 147 -20.41 -6.31 12.87
N TYR A 148 -20.14 -6.32 11.57
CA TYR A 148 -20.51 -5.25 10.66
C TYR A 148 -21.96 -5.41 10.19
N ASN A 149 -22.72 -4.34 10.23
CA ASN A 149 -24.12 -4.27 9.80
C ASN A 149 -24.49 -2.81 9.49
N THR A 150 -25.78 -2.53 9.35
CA THR A 150 -26.26 -1.16 9.09
C THR A 150 -25.97 -0.18 10.23
N GLU A 151 -25.97 -0.66 11.47
CA GLU A 151 -25.69 0.16 12.67
C GLU A 151 -24.18 0.31 12.92
N ASN A 152 -23.40 -0.66 12.45
CA ASN A 152 -21.94 -0.69 12.55
C ASN A 152 -21.34 -0.89 11.14
N PRO A 153 -21.24 0.15 10.32
CA PRO A 153 -20.74 0.07 8.95
C PRO A 153 -19.22 -0.17 8.91
N ILE A 154 -18.73 -0.62 7.77
CA ILE A 154 -17.29 -0.68 7.51
C ILE A 154 -16.81 0.72 7.20
N ILE A 155 -15.79 1.21 7.94
CA ILE A 155 -15.19 2.52 7.72
C ILE A 155 -13.74 2.34 7.27
N ILE A 156 -13.44 2.66 6.01
CA ILE A 156 -12.09 2.69 5.50
C ILE A 156 -11.39 3.93 6.04
N LYS A 157 -10.19 3.74 6.60
CA LYS A 157 -9.42 4.80 7.24
C LYS A 157 -8.96 5.87 6.26
N GLY A 158 -8.76 7.07 6.79
CA GLY A 158 -8.47 8.25 5.99
C GLY A 158 -7.07 8.35 5.38
N SER A 159 -6.14 7.42 5.69
CA SER A 159 -4.82 7.38 5.04
C SER A 159 -4.90 6.89 3.58
N GLY A 160 -5.96 6.14 3.23
CA GLY A 160 -6.07 5.46 1.92
C GLY A 160 -5.11 4.27 1.76
N TYR A 161 -4.12 4.14 2.63
CA TYR A 161 -3.14 3.05 2.63
C TYR A 161 -3.47 1.94 3.62
N GLU A 162 -4.23 2.26 4.66
CA GLU A 162 -4.62 1.27 5.65
C GLU A 162 -5.61 0.28 5.05
N LYS A 163 -5.26 -0.99 5.14
CA LYS A 163 -6.14 -2.09 4.77
C LYS A 163 -6.99 -2.49 5.97
N ILE A 164 -8.28 -2.66 5.74
CA ILE A 164 -9.19 -3.17 6.75
C ILE A 164 -9.45 -4.63 6.45
N ASP A 165 -9.10 -5.50 7.39
CA ASP A 165 -9.38 -6.91 7.28
C ASP A 165 -10.84 -7.18 7.66
N VAL A 166 -11.62 -7.62 6.70
CA VAL A 166 -13.00 -8.02 6.88
C VAL A 166 -13.05 -9.54 6.91
N VAL A 167 -13.56 -10.09 8.01
CA VAL A 167 -13.72 -11.52 8.20
C VAL A 167 -15.19 -11.87 8.05
N TYR A 168 -15.48 -12.91 7.28
CA TYR A 168 -16.84 -13.44 7.24
C TYR A 168 -16.88 -14.88 7.77
N THR A 169 -18.00 -15.25 8.37
CA THR A 169 -18.30 -16.63 8.76
C THR A 169 -19.59 -17.06 8.07
N THR A 170 -19.57 -18.24 7.48
CA THR A 170 -20.74 -18.79 6.78
C THR A 170 -20.74 -20.31 6.85
N ILE A 171 -21.92 -20.89 6.71
CA ILE A 171 -22.11 -22.33 6.48
C ILE A 171 -21.99 -22.70 4.99
N LEU A 172 -21.85 -21.69 4.11
CA LEU A 172 -21.75 -21.85 2.66
C LEU A 172 -20.29 -22.09 2.27
N THR A 173 -20.09 -22.82 1.19
CA THR A 173 -18.78 -22.94 0.53
C THR A 173 -18.50 -21.71 -0.34
N GLU A 174 -17.23 -21.41 -0.63
CA GLU A 174 -16.84 -20.27 -1.48
C GLU A 174 -17.44 -20.28 -2.88
N SER A 175 -17.88 -21.44 -3.36
CA SER A 175 -18.55 -21.58 -4.65
C SER A 175 -20.05 -21.23 -4.64
N GLU A 176 -20.64 -21.09 -3.45
CA GLU A 176 -22.07 -20.83 -3.30
C GLU A 176 -22.41 -19.35 -3.20
N PHE A 177 -21.42 -18.47 -3.15
CA PHE A 177 -21.64 -17.04 -3.14
C PHE A 177 -20.56 -16.27 -3.89
N GLU A 178 -20.87 -15.04 -4.27
CA GLU A 178 -19.95 -14.09 -4.88
C GLU A 178 -19.89 -12.83 -4.04
N VAL A 179 -18.70 -12.21 -4.00
CA VAL A 179 -18.48 -10.97 -3.27
C VAL A 179 -18.13 -9.85 -4.22
N GLY A 180 -18.72 -8.71 -4.00
CA GLY A 180 -18.45 -7.50 -4.75
C GLY A 180 -18.75 -6.24 -3.97
N ILE A 181 -18.44 -5.12 -4.59
CA ILE A 181 -18.86 -3.81 -4.12
C ILE A 181 -20.02 -3.32 -4.97
N SER A 182 -21.10 -2.93 -4.33
CA SER A 182 -22.18 -2.19 -4.95
C SER A 182 -22.01 -0.71 -4.61
N THR A 183 -21.94 0.12 -5.63
CA THR A 183 -21.86 1.58 -5.49
C THR A 183 -22.91 2.24 -6.38
N SER A 184 -23.38 3.42 -5.95
CA SER A 184 -24.38 4.17 -6.71
C SER A 184 -23.78 5.15 -7.72
N GLU A 185 -22.55 5.62 -7.49
CA GLU A 185 -21.96 6.72 -8.26
C GLU A 185 -20.60 6.40 -8.87
N ASN A 186 -19.70 5.77 -8.12
CA ASN A 186 -18.35 5.47 -8.59
C ASN A 186 -17.84 4.14 -8.01
N PRO A 187 -17.79 3.08 -8.82
CA PRO A 187 -17.41 1.74 -8.36
C PRO A 187 -15.92 1.58 -8.07
N ASP A 188 -15.07 2.51 -8.53
CA ASP A 188 -13.62 2.29 -8.55
C ASP A 188 -12.89 2.86 -7.32
N TRP A 189 -13.58 3.56 -6.43
CA TRP A 189 -12.96 4.14 -5.24
C TRP A 189 -12.65 3.14 -4.12
N ILE A 190 -13.24 1.94 -4.14
CA ILE A 190 -12.98 0.87 -3.18
C ILE A 190 -12.27 -0.29 -3.88
N LYS A 191 -11.13 -0.69 -3.34
CA LYS A 191 -10.44 -1.91 -3.75
C LYS A 191 -10.74 -3.03 -2.78
N VAL A 192 -11.23 -4.16 -3.32
CA VAL A 192 -11.47 -5.40 -2.58
C VAL A 192 -10.41 -6.42 -2.97
N GLU A 193 -9.67 -6.92 -2.01
CA GLU A 193 -8.69 -7.98 -2.22
C GLU A 193 -9.12 -9.23 -1.44
N ASN A 194 -9.47 -10.30 -2.16
CA ASN A 194 -9.80 -11.59 -1.53
C ASN A 194 -8.50 -12.27 -1.07
N LYS A 195 -8.42 -12.57 0.22
CA LYS A 195 -7.28 -13.26 0.83
C LYS A 195 -7.50 -14.78 0.97
N GLY A 196 -8.69 -15.28 0.64
CA GLY A 196 -9.11 -16.65 0.94
C GLY A 196 -9.46 -16.85 2.42
N GLU A 197 -9.83 -18.06 2.77
CA GLU A 197 -10.13 -18.46 4.16
C GLU A 197 -11.17 -17.56 4.87
N GLY A 198 -12.11 -17.01 4.13
CA GLY A 198 -13.14 -16.13 4.69
C GLY A 198 -12.67 -14.73 5.03
N LYS A 199 -11.62 -14.23 4.38
CA LYS A 199 -11.05 -12.90 4.62
C LYS A 199 -11.00 -12.04 3.37
N PHE A 200 -11.28 -10.75 3.54
CA PHE A 200 -11.11 -9.72 2.53
C PHE A 200 -10.38 -8.52 3.11
N ASN A 201 -9.53 -7.89 2.28
CA ASN A 201 -9.03 -6.55 2.58
C ASN A 201 -9.82 -5.53 1.77
N LEU A 202 -10.25 -4.47 2.43
CA LEU A 202 -10.82 -3.29 1.82
C LEU A 202 -9.86 -2.12 1.95
N THR A 203 -9.65 -1.41 0.84
CA THR A 203 -8.78 -0.23 0.80
C THR A 203 -9.46 0.84 -0.03
N PHE A 204 -9.26 2.11 0.31
CA PHE A 204 -9.61 3.20 -0.58
C PHE A 204 -8.68 3.16 -1.81
N ASN A 205 -9.25 3.20 -2.99
CA ASN A 205 -8.49 3.19 -4.24
C ASN A 205 -8.12 4.63 -4.64
N ASN A 206 -6.91 5.06 -4.28
CA ASN A 206 -6.40 6.38 -4.59
C ASN A 206 -5.89 6.53 -6.04
N ASP A 207 -5.77 5.42 -6.80
CA ASP A 207 -5.44 5.44 -8.24
C ASP A 207 -6.65 5.74 -9.13
N ASN A 208 -7.79 5.97 -8.51
CA ASN A 208 -9.02 6.26 -9.22
C ASN A 208 -8.94 7.59 -9.96
N THR A 209 -8.97 7.53 -11.28
CA THR A 209 -8.92 8.71 -12.16
C THR A 209 -10.29 9.37 -12.36
N GLU A 210 -11.38 8.78 -11.88
CA GLU A 210 -12.75 9.25 -12.11
C GLU A 210 -13.26 10.27 -11.08
N GLY A 211 -12.39 10.84 -10.27
CA GLY A 211 -12.70 12.08 -9.59
C GLY A 211 -13.20 11.99 -8.15
N ILE A 212 -13.01 10.86 -7.46
CA ILE A 212 -13.18 10.85 -6.01
C ILE A 212 -11.91 11.38 -5.37
N ASP A 213 -11.98 12.58 -4.83
CA ASP A 213 -10.88 13.20 -4.12
C ASP A 213 -10.68 12.53 -2.75
N PRO A 214 -9.52 11.89 -2.51
CA PRO A 214 -9.24 11.19 -1.26
C PRO A 214 -9.25 12.10 -0.03
N LYS A 215 -9.23 13.42 -0.21
CA LYS A 215 -9.30 14.40 0.88
C LYS A 215 -10.66 14.42 1.57
N TYR A 216 -11.72 14.02 0.88
CA TYR A 216 -13.08 14.13 1.39
C TYR A 216 -13.61 12.79 1.87
N SER A 217 -14.38 12.83 2.94
CA SER A 217 -15.08 11.65 3.44
C SER A 217 -16.24 11.23 2.53
N ILE A 218 -16.52 9.94 2.49
CA ILE A 218 -17.68 9.38 1.79
C ILE A 218 -18.55 8.71 2.86
N SER A 219 -19.73 9.26 3.09
CA SER A 219 -20.65 8.74 4.09
C SER A 219 -21.39 7.49 3.62
N THR A 220 -21.95 6.74 4.56
CA THR A 220 -22.83 5.59 4.26
C THR A 220 -24.09 5.96 3.50
N GLU A 221 -24.51 7.22 3.55
CA GLU A 221 -25.68 7.74 2.80
C GLU A 221 -25.51 7.69 1.29
N LYS A 222 -24.27 7.63 0.82
CA LYS A 222 -23.95 7.40 -0.60
C LYS A 222 -24.29 5.99 -1.11
N GLY A 223 -24.68 5.09 -0.22
CA GLY A 223 -25.19 3.77 -0.58
C GLY A 223 -24.14 2.74 -1.00
N HIS A 224 -22.85 3.01 -0.77
CA HIS A 224 -21.79 2.03 -1.05
C HIS A 224 -21.83 0.86 -0.06
N LYS A 225 -21.72 -0.35 -0.58
CA LYS A 225 -21.88 -1.57 0.22
C LYS A 225 -20.92 -2.66 -0.23
N LEU A 226 -20.34 -3.37 0.73
CA LEU A 226 -19.80 -4.71 0.49
C LEU A 226 -21.00 -5.67 0.38
N VAL A 227 -21.10 -6.40 -0.72
CA VAL A 227 -22.25 -7.25 -1.03
C VAL A 227 -21.80 -8.68 -1.27
N PHE A 228 -22.45 -9.61 -0.59
CA PHE A 228 -22.35 -11.04 -0.83
C PHE A 228 -23.62 -11.50 -1.56
N GLY A 229 -23.49 -11.91 -2.80
CA GLY A 229 -24.57 -12.47 -3.59
C GLY A 229 -24.61 -13.98 -3.46
N VAL A 230 -25.67 -14.52 -2.88
CA VAL A 230 -25.87 -15.96 -2.69
C VAL A 230 -26.99 -16.41 -3.65
N GLN A 231 -26.66 -17.31 -4.57
CA GLN A 231 -27.67 -17.90 -5.46
C GLN A 231 -28.29 -19.12 -4.79
N THR A 232 -29.58 -19.06 -4.54
CA THR A 232 -30.33 -20.20 -4.02
C THR A 232 -31.11 -20.89 -5.13
N THR A 233 -31.32 -22.21 -4.99
CA THR A 233 -32.06 -23.01 -5.96
C THR A 233 -33.57 -22.72 -6.00
N ASN A 234 -34.12 -22.23 -4.90
CA ASN A 234 -35.57 -22.09 -4.74
C ASN A 234 -36.07 -20.65 -4.56
N GLU A 235 -35.19 -19.72 -4.20
CA GLU A 235 -35.58 -18.38 -3.75
C GLU A 235 -34.85 -17.25 -4.48
N GLY A 236 -34.08 -17.58 -5.52
CA GLY A 236 -33.35 -16.60 -6.31
C GLY A 236 -32.07 -16.11 -5.62
N LEU A 237 -31.66 -14.89 -5.97
CA LEU A 237 -30.44 -14.25 -5.45
C LEU A 237 -30.73 -13.60 -4.10
N ILE A 238 -29.94 -13.96 -3.09
CA ILE A 238 -29.94 -13.31 -1.78
C ILE A 238 -28.72 -12.41 -1.70
N ASN A 239 -28.92 -11.15 -1.33
CA ASN A 239 -27.83 -10.21 -1.08
C ASN A 239 -27.69 -9.90 0.40
N VAL A 240 -26.54 -10.28 0.98
CA VAL A 240 -26.13 -9.81 2.31
C VAL A 240 -25.18 -8.64 2.10
N SER A 241 -25.54 -7.48 2.62
CA SER A 241 -24.77 -6.27 2.37
C SER A 241 -24.45 -5.51 3.65
N VAL A 242 -23.25 -4.89 3.67
CA VAL A 242 -22.80 -4.02 4.74
C VAL A 242 -22.44 -2.66 4.14
N PRO A 243 -22.93 -1.54 4.71
CA PRO A 243 -22.53 -0.22 4.27
C PRO A 243 -21.04 0.00 4.44
N VAL A 244 -20.43 0.67 3.46
CA VAL A 244 -19.02 1.06 3.47
C VAL A 244 -18.92 2.57 3.37
N ALA A 245 -18.08 3.15 4.20
CA ALA A 245 -17.76 4.58 4.20
C ALA A 245 -16.24 4.77 4.13
N TYR A 246 -15.83 5.99 3.79
CA TYR A 246 -14.44 6.44 3.83
C TYR A 246 -14.34 7.68 4.71
N GLU A 247 -13.42 7.69 5.67
CA GLU A 247 -13.24 8.81 6.59
C GLU A 247 -12.70 10.10 5.93
N GLY A 248 -12.09 9.95 4.78
CA GLY A 248 -11.31 11.02 4.16
C GLY A 248 -9.88 11.07 4.71
N LEU A 249 -9.01 11.77 4.02
CA LEU A 249 -7.63 11.94 4.42
C LEU A 249 -7.55 12.68 5.76
N LYS A 250 -6.74 12.19 6.69
CA LYS A 250 -6.49 12.88 7.97
C LYS A 250 -5.66 14.14 7.74
N GLU A 251 -5.78 15.13 8.63
CA GLU A 251 -5.08 16.43 8.52
C GLU A 251 -3.55 16.32 8.50
N ASN A 252 -3.02 15.25 9.09
CA ASN A 252 -1.58 15.00 9.16
C ASN A 252 -1.07 14.02 8.08
N VAL A 253 -1.92 13.59 7.16
CA VAL A 253 -1.56 12.66 6.08
C VAL A 253 -1.32 13.43 4.79
N LEU A 254 -0.27 13.06 4.10
CA LEU A 254 0.13 13.63 2.82
C LEU A 254 0.47 12.48 1.87
N LEU A 255 0.04 12.58 0.60
CA LEU A 255 0.31 11.61 -0.45
C LEU A 255 1.03 12.27 -1.60
N PHE A 256 2.01 11.59 -2.15
CA PHE A 256 2.75 12.02 -3.34
C PHE A 256 2.29 11.22 -4.57
N LYS A 257 2.12 11.89 -5.72
CA LYS A 257 1.83 11.21 -6.99
C LYS A 257 2.58 11.85 -8.15
N PRO A 258 3.55 11.20 -8.78
CA PRO A 258 4.17 9.94 -8.36
C PRO A 258 4.92 10.09 -7.02
N GLU A 259 5.10 8.97 -6.35
CA GLU A 259 6.00 8.80 -5.23
C GLU A 259 7.38 8.41 -5.78
N TYR A 260 8.43 9.02 -5.27
CA TYR A 260 9.80 8.69 -5.64
C TYR A 260 10.46 7.85 -4.55
N ILE A 261 11.45 7.05 -4.93
CA ILE A 261 12.33 6.40 -3.97
C ILE A 261 13.08 7.47 -3.18
N ASN A 262 13.25 7.24 -1.89
CA ASN A 262 13.83 8.21 -0.98
C ASN A 262 15.32 8.51 -1.23
N ALA A 263 16.01 7.75 -2.07
CA ALA A 263 17.43 7.98 -2.36
C ALA A 263 17.67 8.02 -3.87
N LEU A 264 18.10 9.16 -4.37
CA LEU A 264 18.45 9.38 -5.77
C LEU A 264 19.88 9.88 -5.90
N THR A 265 20.55 9.52 -6.99
CA THR A 265 21.76 10.19 -7.44
C THR A 265 21.44 11.13 -8.57
N VAL A 266 22.09 12.28 -8.61
CA VAL A 266 21.91 13.29 -9.65
C VAL A 266 23.24 13.47 -10.37
N ASN A 267 23.21 13.47 -11.71
CA ASN A 267 24.40 13.70 -12.50
C ASN A 267 24.98 15.13 -12.31
N PRO A 268 26.24 15.37 -12.67
CA PRO A 268 26.87 16.68 -12.48
C PRO A 268 26.13 17.83 -13.14
N GLU A 269 25.49 17.60 -14.28
CA GLU A 269 24.73 18.60 -15.02
C GLU A 269 23.40 18.95 -14.35
N GLY A 270 22.92 18.16 -13.36
CA GLY A 270 21.64 18.35 -12.68
C GLY A 270 20.43 17.93 -13.51
N THR A 271 20.64 17.14 -14.55
CA THR A 271 19.60 16.83 -15.55
C THR A 271 19.08 15.39 -15.49
N VAL A 272 19.73 14.49 -14.78
CA VAL A 272 19.32 13.08 -14.66
C VAL A 272 19.33 12.68 -13.20
N PHE A 273 18.20 12.22 -12.72
CA PHE A 273 18.01 11.64 -11.39
C PHE A 273 17.91 10.13 -11.56
N THR A 274 18.73 9.37 -10.86
CA THR A 274 18.77 7.90 -10.94
C THR A 274 18.47 7.31 -9.57
N GLU A 275 17.57 6.33 -9.51
CA GLU A 275 17.27 5.60 -8.28
C GLU A 275 18.47 4.75 -7.86
N THR A 276 18.93 4.94 -6.62
CA THR A 276 19.92 4.07 -6.01
C THR A 276 19.22 2.85 -5.40
N SER A 277 19.25 1.73 -6.09
CA SER A 277 18.75 0.48 -5.52
C SER A 277 19.77 -0.07 -4.52
N SER A 278 19.41 -0.07 -3.23
CA SER A 278 20.14 -0.84 -2.23
C SER A 278 19.96 -2.34 -2.52
N GLY A 279 20.97 -2.97 -3.13
CA GLY A 279 20.99 -4.41 -3.36
C GLY A 279 20.71 -4.87 -4.78
N SER A 280 20.87 -4.01 -5.80
CA SER A 280 20.83 -4.49 -7.18
C SER A 280 22.04 -5.39 -7.47
N MET A 281 21.79 -6.59 -7.97
CA MET A 281 22.82 -7.39 -8.64
C MET A 281 23.46 -6.53 -9.75
N GLU A 282 24.77 -6.62 -9.92
CA GLU A 282 25.49 -5.97 -11.02
C GLU A 282 24.69 -6.07 -12.32
N GLY A 283 24.36 -4.90 -12.91
CA GLY A 283 23.73 -4.79 -14.22
C GLY A 283 22.27 -4.36 -14.29
N THR A 284 21.59 -4.06 -13.18
CA THR A 284 20.28 -3.41 -13.24
C THR A 284 20.43 -1.90 -13.12
N GLU A 285 20.25 -1.18 -14.25
CA GLU A 285 20.17 0.29 -14.20
C GLU A 285 18.93 0.69 -13.37
N GLY A 286 19.11 1.63 -12.42
CA GLY A 286 18.01 2.24 -11.69
C GLY A 286 17.09 3.04 -12.60
N VAL A 287 15.86 3.30 -12.16
CA VAL A 287 14.93 4.16 -12.89
C VAL A 287 15.53 5.57 -13.00
N LYS A 288 15.43 6.17 -14.20
CA LYS A 288 15.96 7.50 -14.48
C LYS A 288 14.83 8.48 -14.75
N TYR A 289 14.96 9.67 -14.17
CA TYR A 289 14.05 10.79 -14.38
C TYR A 289 14.83 11.94 -15.02
N GLU A 290 14.32 12.48 -16.12
CA GLU A 290 15.00 13.48 -16.93
C GLU A 290 14.61 14.91 -16.51
N ASN A 291 15.62 15.76 -16.37
CA ASN A 291 15.56 17.20 -16.13
C ASN A 291 14.88 17.68 -14.83
N GLN A 292 13.93 16.97 -14.29
CA GLN A 292 13.19 17.40 -13.12
C GLN A 292 12.44 16.24 -12.45
N LEU A 293 12.16 16.39 -11.15
CA LEU A 293 11.16 15.59 -10.47
C LEU A 293 9.86 16.41 -10.35
N SER A 294 8.71 15.77 -10.48
CA SER A 294 7.44 16.47 -10.34
C SER A 294 6.39 15.56 -9.71
N SER A 295 5.78 16.01 -8.63
CA SER A 295 4.69 15.29 -7.95
C SER A 295 3.51 16.20 -7.68
N THR A 296 2.33 15.63 -7.72
CA THR A 296 1.12 16.25 -7.18
C THR A 296 0.97 15.79 -5.72
N ILE A 297 0.78 16.76 -4.84
CA ILE A 297 0.60 16.54 -3.41
C ILE A 297 -0.89 16.49 -3.11
N THR A 298 -1.31 15.42 -2.45
CA THR A 298 -2.67 15.34 -1.91
C THR A 298 -2.60 15.47 -0.40
N VAL A 299 -3.15 16.53 0.14
CA VAL A 299 -3.21 16.84 1.57
C VAL A 299 -4.54 17.54 1.85
N ARG A 300 -5.10 17.35 3.04
CA ARG A 300 -6.34 18.03 3.42
C ARG A 300 -6.12 19.55 3.35
N ASP A 301 -7.08 20.27 2.76
CA ASP A 301 -7.08 21.72 2.57
C ASP A 301 -6.01 22.28 1.61
N ASP A 302 -5.30 21.44 0.85
CA ASP A 302 -4.25 21.81 -0.11
C ASP A 302 -3.14 22.71 0.48
N LYS A 303 -2.88 22.57 1.79
CA LYS A 303 -1.91 23.39 2.52
C LYS A 303 -0.78 22.54 3.08
N PHE A 304 0.40 22.87 2.66
CA PHE A 304 1.65 22.25 3.13
C PHE A 304 2.78 23.27 3.12
N HIS A 305 3.89 22.93 3.73
CA HIS A 305 5.13 23.67 3.73
C HIS A 305 6.24 22.80 3.15
N VAL A 306 7.05 23.37 2.26
CA VAL A 306 8.21 22.70 1.67
C VAL A 306 9.46 23.12 2.41
N LEU A 307 10.20 22.16 2.95
CA LEU A 307 11.46 22.38 3.64
C LEU A 307 12.60 21.75 2.85
N LYS A 308 13.57 22.58 2.45
CA LYS A 308 14.80 22.14 1.80
C LYS A 308 15.92 22.07 2.83
N ILE A 309 16.57 20.92 2.95
CA ILE A 309 17.56 20.65 3.99
C ILE A 309 18.86 20.26 3.30
N THR A 310 19.98 20.85 3.71
CA THR A 310 21.30 20.43 3.25
C THR A 310 21.65 19.09 3.89
N GLU A 311 22.00 18.10 3.06
CA GLU A 311 22.53 16.82 3.47
C GLU A 311 24.05 16.85 3.36
N ILE A 312 24.73 16.44 4.41
CA ILE A 312 26.18 16.34 4.50
C ILE A 312 26.55 14.87 4.55
N LYS A 313 27.34 14.43 3.59
CA LYS A 313 27.87 13.07 3.54
C LYS A 313 29.29 13.07 4.05
N THR A 314 29.55 12.23 5.05
CA THR A 314 30.89 12.01 5.58
C THR A 314 31.33 10.60 5.22
N PRO A 315 32.39 10.44 4.38
CA PRO A 315 32.90 9.11 4.06
C PRO A 315 33.61 8.51 5.27
N ALA A 316 33.29 7.25 5.58
CA ALA A 316 33.98 6.49 6.59
C ALA A 316 33.86 4.99 6.32
N MET A 317 34.97 4.26 6.41
CA MET A 317 35.02 2.79 6.28
C MET A 317 34.36 2.21 5.01
N GLY A 318 34.47 2.90 3.86
CA GLY A 318 33.87 2.44 2.60
C GLY A 318 32.36 2.63 2.49
N THR A 319 31.76 3.40 3.38
CA THR A 319 30.37 3.81 3.34
C THR A 319 30.23 5.31 3.60
N TYR A 320 29.02 5.83 3.50
CA TYR A 320 28.73 7.22 3.85
C TYR A 320 27.84 7.28 5.09
N PHE A 321 28.15 8.22 5.97
CA PHE A 321 27.30 8.65 7.05
C PHE A 321 26.65 9.98 6.68
N TYR A 322 25.38 10.12 7.02
CA TYR A 322 24.57 11.25 6.62
C TYR A 322 24.25 12.10 7.83
N THR A 323 24.52 13.39 7.75
CA THR A 323 24.02 14.39 8.69
C THR A 323 23.25 15.45 7.94
N TYR A 324 22.32 16.12 8.61
CA TYR A 324 21.45 17.12 8.03
C TYR A 324 21.61 18.46 8.71
N ASP A 325 21.56 19.55 7.95
CA ASP A 325 21.58 20.91 8.48
C ASP A 325 20.32 21.64 8.02
N VAL A 326 19.35 21.76 8.92
CA VAL A 326 18.07 22.43 8.64
C VAL A 326 18.20 23.96 8.58
N THR A 327 19.33 24.51 9.02
CA THR A 327 19.58 25.96 9.01
C THR A 327 20.18 26.42 7.69
N GLN A 328 20.71 25.50 6.90
CA GLN A 328 21.32 25.76 5.61
C GLN A 328 20.42 25.24 4.47
N GLU A 329 19.75 26.17 3.81
CA GLU A 329 18.94 25.84 2.64
C GLU A 329 19.85 25.66 1.42
N PRO A 330 19.74 24.53 0.66
CA PRO A 330 20.52 24.30 -0.55
C PRO A 330 20.04 25.24 -1.67
N ASP A 331 20.81 26.29 -1.98
CA ASP A 331 20.50 27.31 -2.99
C ASP A 331 20.53 26.78 -4.43
N TRP A 332 21.19 25.65 -4.64
CA TRP A 332 21.28 24.95 -5.91
C TRP A 332 20.06 24.07 -6.23
N VAL A 333 19.11 23.94 -5.29
CA VAL A 333 17.85 23.22 -5.46
C VAL A 333 16.72 24.24 -5.61
N THR A 334 16.04 24.19 -6.75
CA THR A 334 14.86 25.03 -7.01
C THR A 334 13.61 24.18 -6.98
N ILE A 335 12.62 24.61 -6.20
CA ILE A 335 11.29 24.00 -6.16
C ILE A 335 10.28 25.06 -6.60
N VAL A 336 9.48 24.71 -7.61
CA VAL A 336 8.37 25.52 -8.09
C VAL A 336 7.07 24.89 -7.59
N GLU A 337 6.24 25.69 -6.93
CA GLU A 337 4.92 25.31 -6.42
C GLU A 337 3.83 25.91 -7.32
N GLU A 338 3.02 25.05 -7.95
CA GLU A 338 1.86 25.44 -8.75
C GLU A 338 0.61 24.79 -8.14
N GLY A 339 0.04 25.45 -7.14
CA GLY A 339 -1.01 24.85 -6.32
C GLY A 339 -0.49 23.65 -5.54
N THR A 340 -1.03 22.46 -5.80
CA THR A 340 -0.56 21.21 -5.17
C THR A 340 0.52 20.48 -5.97
N LYS A 341 0.91 21.00 -7.13
CA LYS A 341 1.98 20.42 -7.92
C LYS A 341 3.33 21.02 -7.53
N LEU A 342 4.28 20.16 -7.19
CA LEU A 342 5.67 20.53 -6.96
C LEU A 342 6.53 20.08 -8.15
N THR A 343 7.48 20.94 -8.53
CA THR A 343 8.49 20.61 -9.53
C THR A 343 9.86 21.01 -9.00
N LEU A 344 10.77 20.03 -8.92
CA LEU A 344 12.13 20.17 -8.43
C LEU A 344 13.11 20.12 -9.59
N THR A 345 14.04 21.07 -9.62
CA THR A 345 15.19 21.10 -10.52
C THR A 345 16.46 21.35 -9.71
N VAL A 346 17.58 20.86 -10.25
CA VAL A 346 18.90 20.94 -9.64
C VAL A 346 19.83 21.70 -10.57
N ALA A 347 20.56 22.68 -10.03
CA ALA A 347 21.59 23.39 -10.79
C ALA A 347 22.81 22.48 -11.05
N ALA A 348 23.53 22.71 -12.15
CA ALA A 348 24.77 22.01 -12.43
C ALA A 348 25.77 22.16 -11.27
N LEU A 349 26.50 21.11 -10.99
CA LEU A 349 27.60 21.12 -10.03
C LEU A 349 28.74 21.97 -10.60
N PRO A 350 29.29 22.92 -9.86
CA PRO A 350 30.47 23.68 -10.31
C PRO A 350 31.67 22.75 -10.57
N GLU A 351 32.49 23.11 -11.52
CA GLU A 351 33.73 22.36 -11.80
C GLU A 351 34.65 22.34 -10.58
N GLY A 352 35.14 21.16 -10.22
CA GLY A 352 35.97 20.94 -9.04
C GLY A 352 35.22 21.01 -7.70
N ALA A 353 33.89 21.10 -7.70
CA ALA A 353 33.11 21.02 -6.46
C ALA A 353 32.99 19.56 -6.00
N GLU A 354 32.99 19.40 -4.70
CA GLU A 354 32.71 18.12 -4.06
C GLU A 354 31.24 17.71 -4.22
N LEU A 355 30.93 16.45 -3.92
CA LEU A 355 29.56 15.98 -3.88
C LEU A 355 28.71 16.81 -2.90
N ARG A 356 27.43 16.98 -3.22
CA ARG A 356 26.49 17.70 -2.37
C ARG A 356 25.16 16.98 -2.31
N GLY A 357 24.50 17.07 -1.17
CA GLY A 357 23.22 16.39 -0.92
C GLY A 357 22.13 17.32 -0.43
N ALA A 358 20.90 16.93 -0.67
CA ALA A 358 19.72 17.61 -0.17
C ALA A 358 18.60 16.62 0.15
N ALA A 359 17.86 16.92 1.22
CA ALA A 359 16.61 16.28 1.56
C ALA A 359 15.46 17.29 1.45
N ILE A 360 14.36 16.84 0.86
CA ILE A 360 13.17 17.67 0.67
C ILE A 360 12.01 17.04 1.42
N LEU A 361 11.51 17.78 2.41
CA LEU A 361 10.32 17.42 3.16
C LEU A 361 9.14 18.28 2.72
N VAL A 362 7.98 17.65 2.62
CA VAL A 362 6.70 18.35 2.39
C VAL A 362 5.82 18.04 3.59
N ILE A 363 5.57 19.05 4.40
CA ILE A 363 4.96 18.90 5.72
C ILE A 363 3.55 19.51 5.68
N PRO A 364 2.48 18.77 6.05
CA PRO A 364 1.15 19.33 6.16
C PRO A 364 1.14 20.58 7.05
N GLU A 365 0.37 21.60 6.67
CA GLU A 365 0.32 22.89 7.38
C GLU A 365 -0.02 22.73 8.87
N VAL A 366 -0.88 21.77 9.21
CA VAL A 366 -1.25 21.47 10.59
C VAL A 366 -0.06 20.97 11.42
N ILE A 367 0.84 20.23 10.82
CA ILE A 367 2.08 19.75 11.46
C ILE A 367 3.12 20.86 11.48
N TRP A 368 3.31 21.56 10.34
CA TRP A 368 4.24 22.67 10.26
C TRP A 368 3.98 23.71 11.35
N ASN A 369 2.72 24.08 11.56
CA ASN A 369 2.33 25.06 12.60
C ASN A 369 2.65 24.61 14.03
N LYS A 370 2.85 23.32 14.27
CA LYS A 370 3.27 22.80 15.58
C LYS A 370 4.80 22.86 15.78
N ILE A 371 5.56 22.76 14.70
CA ILE A 371 7.02 22.59 14.79
C ILE A 371 7.83 23.81 14.36
N LYS A 372 7.29 24.71 13.53
CA LYS A 372 8.01 25.84 12.94
C LYS A 372 8.72 26.78 13.92
N ASP A 373 8.22 26.85 15.16
CA ASP A 373 8.76 27.70 16.22
C ASP A 373 9.62 26.91 17.23
N THR A 374 9.93 25.62 16.96
CA THR A 374 10.79 24.78 17.76
C THR A 374 12.22 24.79 17.21
N ASP A 375 13.14 24.13 17.90
CA ASP A 375 14.44 23.74 17.32
C ASP A 375 14.18 22.66 16.27
N LEU A 376 14.11 23.05 14.99
CA LEU A 376 13.78 22.14 13.89
C LEU A 376 14.81 21.00 13.76
N GLN A 377 16.10 21.26 14.04
CA GLN A 377 17.13 20.21 13.99
C GLN A 377 16.82 19.10 15.00
N ALA A 378 16.59 19.47 16.25
CA ALA A 378 16.28 18.52 17.31
C ALA A 378 14.87 17.91 17.19
N THR A 379 13.94 18.62 16.52
CA THR A 379 12.57 18.16 16.31
C THR A 379 12.51 17.11 15.20
N LEU A 380 13.18 17.38 14.08
CA LEU A 380 13.10 16.51 12.90
C LEU A 380 14.07 15.34 12.98
N PHE A 381 15.26 15.53 13.58
CA PHE A 381 16.32 14.54 13.54
C PHE A 381 16.79 14.11 14.93
N THR A 382 17.09 12.83 15.05
CA THR A 382 17.85 12.28 16.16
C THR A 382 19.27 12.05 15.69
N ARG A 383 20.26 12.66 16.38
CA ARG A 383 21.68 12.47 16.12
C ARG A 383 22.21 11.29 16.93
N ASP A 384 22.84 10.37 16.25
CA ASP A 384 23.58 9.26 16.84
C ASP A 384 25.03 9.31 16.35
N SER A 385 25.84 8.36 16.77
CA SER A 385 27.21 8.20 16.27
C SER A 385 27.56 6.73 16.18
N ASP A 386 28.07 6.31 15.04
CA ASP A 386 28.67 5.00 14.87
C ASP A 386 30.20 5.15 14.79
N ASN A 387 30.91 4.42 15.64
CA ASN A 387 32.38 4.47 15.76
C ASN A 387 32.96 5.91 15.85
N GLY A 388 32.16 6.83 16.45
CA GLY A 388 32.56 8.23 16.62
C GLY A 388 32.23 9.14 15.42
N THR A 389 31.64 8.61 14.34
CA THR A 389 31.15 9.39 13.20
C THR A 389 29.69 9.78 13.41
N PRO A 390 29.35 11.09 13.38
CA PRO A 390 27.97 11.53 13.57
C PRO A 390 27.05 11.06 12.43
N MET A 391 25.83 10.67 12.78
CA MET A 391 24.79 10.27 11.84
C MET A 391 23.43 10.77 12.34
N ASP A 392 22.64 11.34 11.45
CA ASP A 392 21.31 11.83 11.77
C ASP A 392 20.24 10.91 11.18
N TYR A 393 19.24 10.60 11.97
CA TYR A 393 18.06 9.85 11.55
C TYR A 393 16.83 10.76 11.62
N LEU A 394 16.04 10.79 10.56
CA LEU A 394 14.74 11.45 10.61
C LEU A 394 13.85 10.70 11.60
N ASN A 395 13.20 11.44 12.51
CA ASN A 395 12.31 10.87 13.49
C ASN A 395 11.08 10.23 12.81
N ASP A 396 10.64 9.07 13.30
CA ASP A 396 9.61 8.23 12.69
C ASP A 396 8.32 8.99 12.33
N GLU A 397 7.94 9.99 13.14
CA GLU A 397 6.72 10.78 12.92
C GLU A 397 6.78 11.70 11.69
N TYR A 398 7.97 11.90 11.08
CA TYR A 398 8.19 12.76 9.92
C TYR A 398 8.62 11.98 8.66
N THR A 399 8.81 10.68 8.74
CA THR A 399 9.28 9.86 7.61
C THR A 399 8.34 9.88 6.43
N ASP A 400 7.02 9.94 6.66
CA ASP A 400 6.00 10.03 5.62
C ASP A 400 6.00 11.37 4.88
N TYR A 401 6.76 12.36 5.34
CA TYR A 401 6.83 13.69 4.74
C TYR A 401 8.05 13.90 3.85
N ILE A 402 8.94 12.91 3.73
CA ILE A 402 10.03 12.96 2.76
C ILE A 402 9.43 12.84 1.35
N TRP A 403 9.63 13.88 0.55
CA TRP A 403 9.34 13.78 -0.89
C TRP A 403 10.47 13.06 -1.63
N THR A 404 11.70 13.46 -1.36
CA THR A 404 12.92 12.83 -1.90
C THR A 404 14.13 13.29 -1.12
N HIS A 405 15.18 12.49 -1.11
CA HIS A 405 16.52 12.97 -0.84
C HIS A 405 17.47 12.48 -1.95
N PHE A 406 18.47 13.27 -2.26
CA PHE A 406 19.36 12.97 -3.36
C PHE A 406 20.75 13.56 -3.14
N THR A 407 21.71 12.94 -3.83
CA THR A 407 23.08 13.40 -3.88
C THR A 407 23.43 13.76 -5.31
N GLN A 408 24.00 14.94 -5.53
CA GLN A 408 24.62 15.30 -6.79
C GLN A 408 26.09 14.97 -6.73
N GLU A 409 26.49 14.10 -7.63
CA GLU A 409 27.84 13.56 -7.68
C GLU A 409 28.68 14.32 -8.72
N PRO A 410 29.98 14.57 -8.44
CA PRO A 410 30.86 15.13 -9.45
C PRO A 410 31.05 14.16 -10.62
N LYS A 411 31.56 14.66 -11.72
CA LYS A 411 31.90 13.81 -12.86
C LYS A 411 33.04 12.88 -12.43
N ASN A 412 32.77 11.59 -12.57
CA ASN A 412 33.81 10.61 -12.34
C ASN A 412 34.85 10.69 -13.46
N GLU A 413 36.08 10.98 -13.11
CA GLU A 413 37.21 10.72 -13.98
C GLU A 413 37.72 9.31 -13.66
N GLU A 414 37.63 8.41 -14.64
CA GLU A 414 38.23 7.09 -14.47
C GLU A 414 39.75 7.23 -14.60
N ILE A 415 40.44 6.80 -13.55
CA ILE A 415 41.89 6.71 -13.54
C ILE A 415 42.27 5.26 -13.80
N GLU A 416 43.06 5.04 -14.83
CA GLU A 416 43.64 3.72 -15.07
C GLU A 416 44.98 3.60 -14.33
N ILE A 417 45.07 2.64 -13.45
CA ILE A 417 46.29 2.29 -12.73
C ILE A 417 46.79 0.95 -13.25
N ILE A 418 48.02 0.93 -13.73
CA ILE A 418 48.68 -0.30 -14.18
C ILE A 418 49.59 -0.79 -13.05
N LEU A 419 49.25 -1.90 -12.46
CA LEU A 419 50.07 -2.56 -11.46
C LEU A 419 50.97 -3.61 -12.11
N LYS A 420 52.26 -3.55 -11.75
CA LYS A 420 53.26 -4.51 -12.23
C LYS A 420 53.76 -5.35 -11.04
N GLY A 421 53.68 -6.65 -11.22
CA GLY A 421 54.13 -7.61 -10.22
C GLY A 421 55.42 -8.29 -10.64
N PHE A 422 56.24 -8.49 -9.63
CA PHE A 422 57.55 -9.15 -9.74
C PHE A 422 57.72 -10.14 -8.60
N TYR A 423 58.64 -11.07 -8.72
CA TYR A 423 59.10 -11.91 -7.64
C TYR A 423 60.62 -11.94 -7.54
N THR A 424 61.15 -12.24 -6.37
CA THR A 424 62.58 -12.47 -6.19
C THR A 424 62.86 -13.95 -6.40
N ASN A 425 63.95 -14.29 -7.07
CA ASN A 425 64.36 -15.67 -7.30
C ASN A 425 65.13 -16.29 -6.09
N LYS A 426 65.37 -15.50 -5.07
CA LYS A 426 66.11 -15.87 -3.85
C LYS A 426 65.56 -15.05 -2.67
N GLU A 427 65.88 -15.52 -1.46
CA GLU A 427 65.65 -14.75 -0.24
C GLU A 427 66.48 -13.44 -0.25
N ILE A 428 65.83 -12.34 0.05
CA ILE A 428 66.44 -11.02 0.21
C ILE A 428 66.61 -10.71 1.68
N THR A 429 67.83 -10.67 2.14
CA THR A 429 68.15 -10.33 3.52
C THR A 429 68.47 -8.84 3.72
N ASP A 430 68.91 -8.15 2.64
CA ASP A 430 69.20 -6.72 2.62
C ASP A 430 68.56 -6.05 1.39
N TRP A 431 67.43 -5.39 1.61
CA TRP A 431 66.69 -4.68 0.55
C TRP A 431 67.38 -3.45 0.01
N THR A 432 68.41 -2.90 0.72
CA THR A 432 69.16 -1.73 0.25
C THR A 432 70.08 -2.04 -0.94
N THR A 433 70.34 -3.32 -1.14
CA THR A 433 71.23 -3.80 -2.22
C THR A 433 70.50 -4.33 -3.45
N VAL A 434 69.18 -4.44 -3.34
CA VAL A 434 68.33 -5.00 -4.42
C VAL A 434 68.19 -3.97 -5.52
N LYS A 435 68.33 -4.45 -6.76
CA LYS A 435 68.12 -3.66 -7.99
C LYS A 435 66.94 -4.21 -8.76
N GLU A 436 66.40 -3.40 -9.68
CA GLU A 436 65.32 -3.83 -10.55
C GLU A 436 65.69 -5.06 -11.39
N GLU A 437 66.95 -5.24 -11.76
CA GLU A 437 67.46 -6.42 -12.47
C GLU A 437 67.40 -7.73 -11.67
N ASP A 438 67.27 -7.64 -10.34
CA ASP A 438 67.08 -8.79 -9.44
C ASP A 438 65.62 -9.23 -9.36
N LEU A 439 64.70 -8.44 -9.88
CA LEU A 439 63.28 -8.69 -9.90
C LEU A 439 62.86 -9.40 -11.19
N ILE A 440 62.14 -10.50 -11.09
CA ILE A 440 61.65 -11.27 -12.20
C ILE A 440 60.17 -10.93 -12.39
N PRO A 441 59.75 -10.39 -13.58
CA PRO A 441 58.35 -10.11 -13.80
C PRO A 441 57.53 -11.37 -13.85
N PHE A 442 56.28 -11.31 -13.38
CA PHE A 442 55.29 -12.38 -13.59
C PHE A 442 54.87 -12.47 -15.04
N ASP A 443 54.52 -13.66 -15.51
CA ASP A 443 53.79 -13.80 -16.76
C ASP A 443 52.39 -13.17 -16.57
N ASN A 444 51.97 -12.30 -17.49
CA ASN A 444 50.74 -11.51 -17.40
C ASN A 444 50.70 -10.57 -16.19
N ASN A 445 51.79 -9.87 -15.92
CA ASN A 445 51.97 -9.07 -14.72
C ASN A 445 51.33 -7.68 -14.78
N ASP A 446 50.89 -7.21 -15.91
CA ASP A 446 50.24 -5.92 -16.07
C ASP A 446 48.74 -6.09 -15.78
N GLN A 447 48.30 -5.60 -14.64
CA GLN A 447 46.90 -5.54 -14.29
C GLN A 447 46.45 -4.08 -14.34
N THR A 448 45.40 -3.81 -15.14
CA THR A 448 44.80 -2.49 -15.23
C THR A 448 43.60 -2.44 -14.27
N ILE A 449 43.63 -1.45 -13.42
CA ILE A 449 42.54 -1.16 -12.51
C ILE A 449 41.96 0.19 -12.94
N SER A 450 40.66 0.23 -13.19
CA SER A 450 39.93 1.48 -13.35
C SER A 450 39.35 1.89 -12.02
N ILE A 451 39.72 3.04 -11.51
CA ILE A 451 39.14 3.63 -10.30
C ILE A 451 38.51 4.97 -10.64
N SER A 452 37.45 5.30 -9.95
CA SER A 452 36.82 6.60 -10.04
C SER A 452 37.49 7.56 -9.06
N GLU A 453 37.81 8.79 -9.47
CA GLU A 453 38.32 9.86 -8.57
C GLU A 453 37.28 10.35 -7.55
N TYR A 454 36.37 9.53 -7.21
CA TYR A 454 35.26 9.89 -6.37
C TYR A 454 35.57 9.58 -4.91
N PRO A 455 35.45 10.56 -3.97
CA PRO A 455 35.73 10.32 -2.57
C PRO A 455 34.93 9.13 -2.01
N GLY A 456 35.63 8.22 -1.35
CA GLY A 456 35.02 7.02 -0.75
C GLY A 456 34.83 5.84 -1.70
N GLN A 457 35.18 5.96 -2.97
CA GLN A 457 35.22 4.80 -3.85
C GLN A 457 36.50 3.99 -3.68
N MET A 458 36.37 2.69 -3.70
CA MET A 458 37.47 1.74 -3.68
C MET A 458 37.32 0.83 -4.88
N ALA A 459 38.42 0.57 -5.58
CA ALA A 459 38.50 -0.49 -6.56
C ALA A 459 39.24 -1.68 -5.94
N SER A 460 38.66 -2.86 -6.07
CA SER A 460 39.31 -4.11 -5.65
C SER A 460 39.71 -4.90 -6.88
N ILE A 461 40.90 -5.45 -6.86
CA ILE A 461 41.36 -6.37 -7.89
C ILE A 461 41.91 -7.62 -7.23
N ALA A 462 41.47 -8.77 -7.73
CA ALA A 462 42.07 -10.04 -7.38
C ALA A 462 43.23 -10.33 -8.35
N TRP A 463 44.45 -10.33 -7.84
CA TRP A 463 45.62 -10.72 -8.62
C TRP A 463 45.83 -12.22 -8.53
N ASN A 464 45.23 -12.95 -9.47
CA ASN A 464 45.21 -14.43 -9.45
C ASN A 464 46.21 -15.10 -10.34
N ALA A 465 46.84 -14.39 -11.23
CA ALA A 465 47.48 -15.09 -12.37
C ALA A 465 48.81 -15.76 -12.05
N SER A 466 49.48 -15.41 -10.96
CA SER A 466 50.92 -15.71 -10.91
C SER A 466 51.50 -15.99 -9.55
N PHE A 467 50.67 -16.04 -8.54
CA PHE A 467 51.12 -16.36 -7.19
C PHE A 467 50.98 -17.86 -6.90
N SER A 468 51.97 -18.65 -7.27
CA SER A 468 52.01 -20.00 -6.72
C SER A 468 52.54 -19.95 -5.29
N LYS A 469 52.01 -20.80 -4.43
CA LYS A 469 52.50 -20.99 -3.05
C LYS A 469 54.03 -21.16 -3.00
N SER A 470 54.62 -21.85 -3.98
CA SER A 470 56.05 -22.08 -4.10
C SER A 470 56.88 -20.80 -4.18
N LEU A 471 56.33 -19.69 -4.64
CA LEU A 471 57.05 -18.42 -4.69
C LEU A 471 57.30 -17.79 -3.29
N LEU A 472 56.38 -18.07 -2.35
CA LEU A 472 56.49 -17.55 -0.97
C LEU A 472 57.13 -18.56 -0.01
N GLU A 473 57.09 -19.89 -0.33
CA GLU A 473 57.63 -20.94 0.55
C GLU A 473 59.15 -20.93 0.71
N ASP A 474 59.88 -20.51 -0.33
CA ASP A 474 61.37 -20.46 -0.29
C ASP A 474 61.91 -19.12 0.25
N ASN A 475 61.15 -18.43 1.08
CA ASN A 475 61.47 -17.07 1.57
C ASN A 475 61.69 -16.04 0.42
N LYS A 476 61.11 -16.33 -0.74
CA LYS A 476 61.03 -15.37 -1.86
C LYS A 476 60.01 -14.29 -1.53
N SER A 477 60.11 -13.18 -2.23
CA SER A 477 59.20 -12.07 -2.00
C SER A 477 58.48 -11.75 -3.28
N VAL A 478 57.22 -11.37 -3.15
CA VAL A 478 56.43 -10.75 -4.23
C VAL A 478 56.52 -9.24 -4.10
N CYS A 479 56.81 -8.55 -5.17
CA CYS A 479 56.98 -7.10 -5.24
C CYS A 479 55.95 -6.52 -6.18
N ILE A 480 55.12 -5.63 -5.71
CA ILE A 480 54.13 -4.92 -6.55
C ILE A 480 54.56 -3.46 -6.66
N GLN A 481 54.81 -3.01 -7.87
CA GLN A 481 55.23 -1.63 -8.14
C GLN A 481 54.03 -0.68 -7.93
N THR A 482 54.19 0.29 -7.01
CA THR A 482 53.08 1.16 -6.56
C THR A 482 53.19 2.63 -6.99
N ASN A 483 54.28 3.03 -7.65
CA ASN A 483 54.49 4.44 -8.02
C ASN A 483 53.61 4.96 -9.19
N SER A 484 52.73 4.14 -9.70
CA SER A 484 51.66 4.56 -10.63
C SER A 484 50.38 5.00 -9.96
N ILE A 485 50.30 4.89 -8.63
CA ILE A 485 49.12 5.26 -7.86
C ILE A 485 49.11 6.80 -7.76
N PRO A 486 48.01 7.45 -8.13
CA PRO A 486 47.87 8.90 -8.02
C PRO A 486 48.04 9.40 -6.58
N ALA A 487 48.51 10.63 -6.44
CA ALA A 487 48.62 11.27 -5.12
C ALA A 487 47.22 11.39 -4.47
N GLY A 488 47.12 11.07 -3.21
CA GLY A 488 45.86 11.08 -2.47
C GLY A 488 45.12 9.74 -2.45
N HIS A 489 45.63 8.72 -3.15
CA HIS A 489 45.09 7.38 -3.08
C HIS A 489 45.97 6.51 -2.19
N ASP A 490 45.37 5.83 -1.26
CA ASP A 490 46.02 4.82 -0.45
C ASP A 490 45.89 3.45 -1.11
N PHE A 491 46.98 2.69 -1.06
CA PHE A 491 47.03 1.34 -1.58
C PHE A 491 47.13 0.36 -0.40
N GLY A 492 46.16 -0.49 -0.28
CA GLY A 492 46.10 -1.52 0.75
C GLY A 492 45.96 -2.92 0.15
N VAL A 493 46.53 -3.89 0.85
CA VAL A 493 46.23 -5.30 0.57
C VAL A 493 45.16 -5.73 1.52
N MET A 494 43.94 -5.98 0.95
CA MET A 494 42.93 -6.71 1.71
C MET A 494 43.15 -8.20 1.47
N TYR A 495 44.04 -8.71 2.27
CA TYR A 495 44.17 -10.12 2.46
C TYR A 495 43.31 -10.49 3.64
N ASN A 496 42.38 -11.43 3.48
CA ASN A 496 41.63 -12.01 4.60
C ASN A 496 42.16 -13.41 4.88
N PRO A 497 43.34 -13.55 5.53
CA PRO A 497 43.79 -14.83 6.00
C PRO A 497 43.08 -15.06 7.33
N LEU A 498 42.37 -16.16 7.48
CA LEU A 498 41.93 -16.60 8.79
C LEU A 498 43.12 -16.72 9.77
N GLU A 499 44.32 -16.97 9.28
CA GLU A 499 45.61 -16.83 9.96
C GLU A 499 46.72 -16.90 8.87
N GLY A 500 47.50 -15.87 8.72
CA GLY A 500 48.57 -15.84 7.73
C GLY A 500 49.85 -15.16 8.25
N GLU A 501 50.99 -15.59 7.78
CA GLU A 501 52.31 -15.02 8.16
C GLU A 501 52.87 -14.12 7.05
N ILE A 502 52.03 -13.53 6.19
CA ILE A 502 52.50 -12.60 5.19
C ILE A 502 52.83 -11.28 5.86
N GLN A 503 54.06 -10.85 5.66
CA GLN A 503 54.52 -9.51 6.05
C GLN A 503 54.50 -8.59 4.82
N ILE A 504 53.94 -7.41 5.01
CA ILE A 504 53.85 -6.39 3.97
C ILE A 504 54.75 -5.22 4.36
N THR A 505 55.66 -4.83 3.48
CA THR A 505 56.58 -3.71 3.71
C THR A 505 56.73 -2.89 2.42
N ASN A 506 56.85 -1.57 2.55
CA ASN A 506 57.15 -0.71 1.41
C ASN A 506 58.66 -0.59 1.25
N LYS A 507 59.16 -0.69 0.03
CA LYS A 507 60.57 -0.61 -0.36
C LYS A 507 60.75 0.28 -1.58
N THR A 508 61.82 1.04 -1.60
CA THR A 508 62.26 1.77 -2.79
C THR A 508 63.41 1.00 -3.46
N ILE A 509 63.22 0.57 -4.69
CA ILE A 509 64.19 -0.17 -5.49
C ILE A 509 64.47 0.65 -6.79
N ASP A 510 65.72 1.08 -7.00
CA ASP A 510 66.12 1.91 -8.15
C ASP A 510 65.20 3.13 -8.37
N GLY A 511 64.73 3.75 -7.27
CA GLY A 511 63.89 4.95 -7.30
C GLY A 511 62.39 4.69 -7.59
N LYS A 512 62.00 3.44 -7.68
CA LYS A 512 60.59 3.04 -7.78
C LYS A 512 60.09 2.46 -6.47
N GLU A 513 58.84 2.75 -6.18
CA GLU A 513 58.18 2.26 -4.96
C GLU A 513 57.56 0.90 -5.17
N TYR A 514 57.76 -0.02 -4.24
CA TYR A 514 57.22 -1.36 -4.27
C TYR A 514 56.60 -1.70 -2.94
N MET A 515 55.44 -2.32 -2.96
CA MET A 515 54.90 -3.10 -1.86
C MET A 515 55.52 -4.50 -1.94
N VAL A 516 56.16 -4.92 -0.89
CA VAL A 516 56.84 -6.21 -0.81
C VAL A 516 56.11 -7.12 0.15
N LEU A 517 55.71 -8.28 -0.34
CA LEU A 517 55.08 -9.34 0.42
C LEU A 517 56.07 -10.47 0.64
N THR A 518 56.24 -10.89 1.90
CA THR A 518 57.10 -12.00 2.32
C THR A 518 56.32 -12.96 3.22
N GLY A 519 56.68 -14.22 3.24
CA GLY A 519 55.93 -15.28 3.95
C GLY A 519 54.86 -15.90 3.09
N TYR A 520 54.13 -16.84 3.62
CA TYR A 520 53.01 -17.47 2.92
C TYR A 520 51.84 -17.71 3.87
N PRO A 521 50.63 -17.78 3.39
CA PRO A 521 49.47 -18.03 4.23
C PRO A 521 49.50 -19.45 4.79
N SER A 522 49.32 -19.57 6.09
CA SER A 522 49.27 -20.85 6.80
C SER A 522 47.92 -21.56 6.70
N SER A 523 46.89 -20.87 6.23
CA SER A 523 45.52 -21.39 6.14
C SER A 523 44.83 -21.02 4.81
N MET A 524 43.78 -21.75 4.48
CA MET A 524 42.92 -21.43 3.32
C MET A 524 42.08 -20.17 3.59
N SER A 525 41.83 -19.38 2.56
CA SER A 525 40.84 -18.30 2.66
C SER A 525 39.43 -18.86 2.91
N PHE A 526 38.56 -18.03 3.48
CA PHE A 526 37.16 -18.41 3.71
C PHE A 526 36.46 -18.88 2.41
N ASP A 527 36.70 -18.21 1.30
CA ASP A 527 36.12 -18.56 0.00
C ASP A 527 36.63 -19.90 -0.53
N GLN A 528 37.88 -20.22 -0.29
CA GLN A 528 38.46 -21.52 -0.64
C GLN A 528 37.86 -22.65 0.21
N ILE A 529 37.60 -22.40 1.49
CA ILE A 529 36.90 -23.33 2.38
C ILE A 529 35.47 -23.54 1.89
N MET A 530 34.77 -22.46 1.54
CA MET A 530 33.38 -22.51 1.05
C MET A 530 33.26 -23.17 -0.33
N ALA A 531 34.26 -23.03 -1.18
CA ALA A 531 34.32 -23.69 -2.49
C ALA A 531 34.62 -25.20 -2.40
N GLY A 532 34.93 -25.72 -1.22
CA GLY A 532 35.22 -27.15 -1.03
C GLY A 532 36.52 -27.62 -1.68
N ILE A 533 37.46 -26.71 -1.90
CA ILE A 533 38.72 -27.00 -2.56
C ILE A 533 39.66 -27.66 -1.56
N GLY A 534 39.92 -28.94 -1.76
CA GLY A 534 40.58 -29.82 -0.76
C GLY A 534 42.10 -29.92 -0.88
N ASN A 535 42.76 -29.29 -1.83
CA ASN A 535 44.22 -29.44 -1.99
C ASN A 535 44.94 -28.10 -2.06
N PHE A 536 45.57 -27.79 -0.95
CA PHE A 536 46.28 -26.52 -0.72
C PHE A 536 47.60 -26.42 -1.49
N ASP A 537 48.22 -27.54 -1.86
CA ASP A 537 49.58 -27.59 -2.41
C ASP A 537 49.68 -27.23 -3.89
N THR A 538 48.57 -27.12 -4.60
CA THR A 538 48.54 -26.86 -6.04
C THR A 538 47.80 -25.57 -6.44
N MET A 539 47.37 -24.77 -5.47
CA MET A 539 46.59 -23.57 -5.75
C MET A 539 47.45 -22.33 -5.87
N ASP A 540 47.11 -21.51 -6.87
CA ASP A 540 47.58 -20.13 -6.94
C ASP A 540 46.79 -19.28 -5.93
N PHE A 541 47.47 -18.33 -5.28
CA PHE A 541 46.83 -17.40 -4.38
C PHE A 541 46.33 -16.17 -5.14
N ALA A 542 45.11 -15.76 -4.84
CA ALA A 542 44.64 -14.43 -5.18
C ALA A 542 44.98 -13.47 -4.05
N ILE A 543 45.60 -12.34 -4.36
CA ILE A 543 45.77 -11.22 -3.45
C ILE A 543 44.79 -10.16 -3.88
N GLU A 544 43.85 -9.82 -3.00
CA GLU A 544 42.97 -8.68 -3.22
C GLU A 544 43.71 -7.40 -2.88
N LEU A 545 43.78 -6.51 -3.84
CA LEU A 545 44.37 -5.19 -3.72
C LEU A 545 43.25 -4.16 -3.72
N ASN A 546 43.22 -3.33 -2.69
CA ASN A 546 42.28 -2.23 -2.60
C ASN A 546 43.00 -0.91 -2.82
N ILE A 547 42.48 -0.12 -3.73
CA ILE A 547 42.92 1.25 -3.98
C ILE A 547 41.73 2.16 -3.73
N GLY A 548 41.88 3.13 -2.85
CA GLY A 548 40.80 4.04 -2.54
C GLY A 548 41.29 5.42 -2.11
N MET A 549 40.46 6.43 -2.28
CA MET A 549 40.62 7.72 -1.60
C MET A 549 40.02 7.62 -0.22
N TYR A 550 40.80 7.97 0.79
CA TYR A 550 40.37 8.07 2.19
C TYR A 550 40.17 9.53 2.58
#